data_f5a5de93e055cec517972d2b9578fe3f
#
_entry.id   f5a5de93e055cec517972d2b9578fe3f
#
_cell.length_a   1.000
_cell.length_b   1.000
_cell.length_c   1.000
_cell.angle_alpha   90.00
_cell.angle_beta   90.00
_cell.angle_gamma   90.00
#
_symmetry.space_group_name_H-M   'P 1'
#
loop_
_entity.id
_entity.type
_entity.pdbx_description
1 polymer ?
#
loop_
_entity_poly.entity_id
_entity_poly.type
_entity_poly.pdbx_seq_one_letter_code
_entity_poly.pdbx_strand_id
1 'polypeptide(L)'
;MSAPRAFWTILCLIALLGSCASEKAEMENAETAKTQLGGCILVSPSGEVPSDLYQEGEIVPTAEYAPFTKKLMVYGITLIGRDDISGEFMRKVARTIKEIFPQEGAIDRELQKEILRNMYKYRTVIPLFKGKDHGFAPSDQAAWDRTTRRNSICDIIMEGVPGQVNEVVEHILHHVTDVGLHYTFPAEWGISRTSKLYLAMQEAIDKKYYDVRQYDDEGDEDVRNRVVLQEYAYWIIYTAWDLRETYGPREAEWTIMNNSELKAKLPRSYELFEATIPRVMVAPSRPMLQEFTENSSNSKGIE
;
A
#
# COMPACT_ATOMS: atom_id res chain seq x y z
N MET A 1 -9.44 8.90 79.28
CA MET A 1 -8.82 7.59 79.20
C MET A 1 -9.00 7.06 77.82
N SER A 2 -7.90 6.90 77.08
CA SER A 2 -7.69 6.10 75.87
C SER A 2 -8.62 6.30 74.69
N ALA A 3 -8.15 7.03 73.70
CA ALA A 3 -8.58 6.96 72.31
C ALA A 3 -7.99 5.70 71.62
N PRO A 4 -8.54 5.22 70.52
CA PRO A 4 -7.69 4.71 69.45
C PRO A 4 -7.79 5.54 68.19
N ARG A 5 -6.63 5.98 67.73
CA ARG A 5 -6.35 6.37 66.33
C ARG A 5 -6.09 5.10 65.56
N ALA A 6 -6.76 4.93 64.40
CA ALA A 6 -6.22 4.27 63.19
C ALA A 6 -7.39 3.92 62.26
N PHE A 7 -7.57 4.71 61.23
CA PHE A 7 -8.23 4.25 59.97
C PHE A 7 -8.21 5.38 58.94
N TRP A 8 -7.05 5.67 58.39
CA TRP A 8 -6.94 6.50 57.19
C TRP A 8 -5.55 6.33 56.57
N THR A 9 -5.31 5.23 55.85
CA THR A 9 -4.10 5.10 54.98
C THR A 9 -4.17 3.87 54.08
N ILE A 10 -5.30 3.55 53.40
CA ILE A 10 -5.32 2.46 52.39
C ILE A 10 -6.10 2.84 51.12
N LEU A 11 -6.48 4.06 50.87
CA LEU A 11 -7.31 4.40 49.69
C LEU A 11 -6.57 5.10 48.54
N CYS A 12 -5.26 5.40 48.68
CA CYS A 12 -4.49 6.08 47.60
C CYS A 12 -3.55 5.20 46.78
N LEU A 13 -3.39 3.90 47.09
CA LEU A 13 -2.44 3.04 46.35
C LEU A 13 -3.09 2.23 45.23
N ILE A 14 -4.42 2.14 45.16
CA ILE A 14 -5.11 1.31 44.14
C ILE A 14 -5.36 2.09 42.84
N ALA A 15 -5.44 3.40 42.89
CA ALA A 15 -5.69 4.24 41.69
C ALA A 15 -4.45 4.41 40.79
N LEU A 16 -3.24 4.30 41.33
CA LEU A 16 -1.99 4.46 40.58
C LEU A 16 -1.55 3.16 39.86
N LEU A 17 -1.97 2.02 40.33
CA LEU A 17 -1.63 0.72 39.69
C LEU A 17 -2.55 0.39 38.51
N GLY A 18 -3.78 0.93 38.50
CA GLY A 18 -4.70 0.74 37.39
C GLY A 18 -4.34 1.53 36.14
N SER A 19 -3.78 2.74 36.31
CA SER A 19 -3.39 3.59 35.18
C SER A 19 -2.14 3.06 34.46
N CYS A 20 -1.13 2.61 35.21
CA CYS A 20 0.07 2.02 34.60
C CYS A 20 -0.19 0.68 33.91
N ALA A 21 -1.15 -0.12 34.39
CA ALA A 21 -1.49 -1.39 33.74
C ALA A 21 -2.27 -1.18 32.43
N SER A 22 -3.14 -0.16 32.37
CA SER A 22 -3.87 0.21 31.14
C SER A 22 -2.94 0.79 30.08
N GLU A 23 -2.05 1.72 30.45
CA GLU A 23 -1.05 2.28 29.52
C GLU A 23 -0.08 1.21 29.00
N LYS A 24 0.33 0.29 29.85
CA LYS A 24 1.22 -0.81 29.45
C LYS A 24 0.52 -1.80 28.54
N ALA A 25 -0.75 -2.12 28.79
CA ALA A 25 -1.55 -2.98 27.93
C ALA A 25 -1.89 -2.31 26.58
N GLU A 26 -2.11 -0.99 26.54
CA GLU A 26 -2.31 -0.23 25.30
C GLU A 26 -1.00 -0.08 24.51
N MET A 27 0.15 0.09 25.17
CA MET A 27 1.46 0.10 24.52
C MET A 27 1.84 -1.30 24.00
N GLU A 28 1.61 -2.35 24.77
CA GLU A 28 1.89 -3.73 24.38
C GLU A 28 1.00 -4.19 23.23
N ASN A 29 -0.29 -3.81 23.22
CA ASN A 29 -1.20 -4.01 22.09
C ASN A 29 -0.83 -3.18 20.85
N ALA A 30 -0.32 -1.96 21.03
CA ALA A 30 0.14 -1.11 19.92
C ALA A 30 1.46 -1.65 19.31
N GLU A 31 2.33 -2.22 20.13
CA GLU A 31 3.59 -2.81 19.70
C GLU A 31 3.36 -4.18 19.03
N THR A 32 2.45 -4.99 19.55
CA THR A 32 2.04 -6.27 18.95
C THR A 32 1.30 -6.06 17.62
N ALA A 33 0.50 -4.99 17.50
CA ALA A 33 -0.14 -4.62 16.23
C ALA A 33 0.87 -4.13 15.18
N LYS A 34 1.96 -3.45 15.59
CA LYS A 34 3.06 -3.04 14.69
C LYS A 34 3.84 -4.23 14.14
N THR A 35 4.10 -5.24 14.95
CA THR A 35 4.88 -6.43 14.56
C THR A 35 4.12 -7.37 13.63
N GLN A 36 2.80 -7.43 13.72
CA GLN A 36 2.00 -8.39 12.93
C GLN A 36 1.82 -8.03 11.46
N LEU A 37 1.84 -6.74 11.07
CA LEU A 37 1.44 -6.31 9.73
C LEU A 37 2.38 -5.28 9.08
N GLY A 38 3.56 -5.00 9.65
CA GLY A 38 4.53 -4.08 9.07
C GLY A 38 4.01 -2.65 8.85
N GLY A 39 2.94 -2.23 9.51
CA GLY A 39 2.41 -0.85 9.49
C GLY A 39 1.60 -0.44 8.25
N CYS A 40 1.56 -1.27 7.19
CA CYS A 40 0.81 -0.98 5.97
C CYS A 40 -0.66 -1.38 6.10
N ILE A 41 -0.94 -2.57 6.60
CA ILE A 41 -2.29 -3.15 6.65
C ILE A 41 -2.89 -2.90 8.04
N LEU A 42 -4.05 -2.25 8.11
CA LEU A 42 -4.77 -2.05 9.37
C LEU A 42 -5.38 -3.36 9.86
N VAL A 43 -5.25 -3.64 11.17
CA VAL A 43 -5.85 -4.83 11.79
C VAL A 43 -7.37 -4.78 11.78
N SER A 44 -7.94 -3.58 11.91
CA SER A 44 -9.38 -3.38 11.98
C SER A 44 -9.85 -2.30 11.02
N PRO A 45 -10.99 -2.50 10.34
CA PRO A 45 -11.56 -1.50 9.47
C PRO A 45 -12.04 -0.30 10.30
N SER A 46 -11.76 0.91 9.84
CA SER A 46 -12.18 2.16 10.49
C SER A 46 -12.73 3.20 9.50
N GLY A 47 -12.65 2.91 8.19
CA GLY A 47 -13.14 3.79 7.14
C GLY A 47 -14.63 3.61 6.88
N GLU A 48 -15.28 4.71 6.48
CA GLU A 48 -16.66 4.70 6.01
C GLU A 48 -16.72 4.23 4.56
N VAL A 49 -17.68 3.37 4.26
CA VAL A 49 -17.92 2.85 2.91
C VAL A 49 -19.09 3.62 2.29
N PRO A 50 -18.87 4.39 1.23
CA PRO A 50 -19.94 5.12 0.56
C PRO A 50 -20.87 4.18 -0.22
N SER A 51 -22.08 4.65 -0.53
CA SER A 51 -23.01 3.92 -1.41
C SER A 51 -22.51 3.80 -2.84
N ASP A 52 -21.82 4.83 -3.35
CA ASP A 52 -21.12 4.79 -4.62
C ASP A 52 -19.63 4.53 -4.39
N LEU A 53 -19.15 3.33 -4.72
CA LEU A 53 -17.76 2.91 -4.56
C LEU A 53 -16.84 3.52 -5.63
N TYR A 54 -17.39 4.02 -6.73
CA TYR A 54 -16.65 4.60 -7.86
C TYR A 54 -16.58 6.13 -7.79
N GLN A 55 -16.60 6.67 -6.56
CA GLN A 55 -16.47 8.10 -6.36
C GLN A 55 -15.08 8.59 -6.74
N GLU A 56 -15.04 9.75 -7.37
CA GLU A 56 -13.86 10.57 -7.58
C GLU A 56 -14.14 11.96 -7.02
N GLY A 57 -13.28 12.42 -6.13
CA GLY A 57 -13.36 13.75 -5.54
C GLY A 57 -12.55 14.79 -6.33
N GLU A 58 -12.66 16.02 -5.87
CA GLU A 58 -11.78 17.10 -6.31
C GLU A 58 -10.51 17.17 -5.46
N ILE A 59 -9.46 17.84 -5.97
CA ILE A 59 -8.30 18.17 -5.15
C ILE A 59 -8.72 19.26 -4.16
N VAL A 60 -8.72 18.94 -2.88
CA VAL A 60 -9.12 19.85 -1.81
C VAL A 60 -8.02 19.98 -0.75
N PRO A 61 -7.93 21.13 -0.07
CA PRO A 61 -7.07 21.28 1.11
C PRO A 61 -7.45 20.27 2.20
N THR A 62 -6.47 19.83 2.99
CA THR A 62 -6.71 18.94 4.12
C THR A 62 -5.79 19.26 5.29
N ALA A 63 -6.33 19.15 6.51
CA ALA A 63 -5.56 19.14 7.75
C ALA A 63 -5.55 17.74 8.39
N GLU A 64 -6.36 16.82 7.88
CA GLU A 64 -6.52 15.45 8.40
C GLU A 64 -5.22 14.65 8.25
N TYR A 65 -4.48 14.87 7.17
CA TYR A 65 -3.30 14.12 6.79
C TYR A 65 -2.00 14.91 6.98
N ALA A 66 -1.94 15.83 7.94
CA ALA A 66 -0.71 16.58 8.19
C ALA A 66 0.51 15.64 8.30
N PRO A 67 1.65 15.98 7.68
CA PRO A 67 2.02 17.28 7.11
C PRO A 67 1.61 17.52 5.63
N PHE A 68 0.82 16.65 5.03
CA PHE A 68 0.28 16.85 3.69
C PHE A 68 -0.85 17.87 3.72
N THR A 69 -0.93 18.70 2.68
CA THR A 69 -1.80 19.89 2.66
C THR A 69 -3.00 19.76 1.72
N LYS A 70 -2.97 18.77 0.83
CA LYS A 70 -4.06 18.50 -0.12
C LYS A 70 -4.33 17.02 -0.29
N LYS A 71 -5.57 16.70 -0.63
CA LYS A 71 -6.01 15.33 -0.91
C LYS A 71 -6.92 15.25 -2.13
N LEU A 72 -6.94 14.06 -2.75
CA LEU A 72 -7.85 13.66 -3.81
C LEU A 72 -8.27 12.21 -3.54
N MET A 73 -9.57 11.94 -3.44
CA MET A 73 -10.09 10.59 -3.27
C MET A 73 -10.52 10.00 -4.61
N VAL A 74 -10.17 8.75 -4.87
CA VAL A 74 -10.58 7.99 -6.06
C VAL A 74 -10.74 6.52 -5.71
N TYR A 75 -11.95 5.96 -5.91
CA TYR A 75 -12.24 4.52 -5.81
C TYR A 75 -11.73 3.86 -4.51
N GLY A 76 -11.85 4.54 -3.37
CA GLY A 76 -11.42 4.04 -2.06
C GLY A 76 -9.96 4.28 -1.71
N ILE A 77 -9.19 4.86 -2.63
CA ILE A 77 -7.83 5.33 -2.39
C ILE A 77 -7.85 6.84 -2.17
N THR A 78 -7.18 7.32 -1.13
CA THR A 78 -6.95 8.75 -0.91
C THR A 78 -5.51 9.09 -1.27
N LEU A 79 -5.31 9.88 -2.32
CA LEU A 79 -4.03 10.48 -2.65
C LEU A 79 -3.82 11.70 -1.77
N ILE A 80 -2.66 11.80 -1.12
CA ILE A 80 -2.29 12.98 -0.31
C ILE A 80 -1.00 13.58 -0.85
N GLY A 81 -0.93 14.90 -0.94
CA GLY A 81 0.20 15.61 -1.51
C GLY A 81 0.64 16.80 -0.67
N ARG A 82 1.94 17.10 -0.69
CA ARG A 82 2.51 18.35 -0.19
C ARG A 82 2.19 19.50 -1.17
N ASP A 83 2.48 20.74 -0.78
CA ASP A 83 2.24 21.92 -1.62
C ASP A 83 2.98 21.87 -2.97
N ASP A 84 4.17 21.27 -2.99
CA ASP A 84 5.04 21.13 -4.17
C ASP A 84 4.58 20.07 -5.17
N ILE A 85 3.64 19.19 -4.81
CA ILE A 85 3.05 18.21 -5.74
C ILE A 85 2.09 18.91 -6.70
N SER A 86 2.25 18.66 -8.01
CA SER A 86 1.36 19.25 -9.00
C SER A 86 -0.05 18.62 -8.96
N GLY A 87 -1.08 19.46 -9.13
CA GLY A 87 -2.44 18.97 -9.26
C GLY A 87 -2.65 18.12 -10.51
N GLU A 88 -1.86 18.36 -11.55
CA GLU A 88 -1.87 17.55 -12.78
C GLU A 88 -1.38 16.12 -12.49
N PHE A 89 -0.27 15.98 -11.76
CA PHE A 89 0.26 14.68 -11.38
C PHE A 89 -0.73 13.88 -10.51
N MET A 90 -1.34 14.52 -9.50
CA MET A 90 -2.39 13.88 -8.69
C MET A 90 -3.53 13.34 -9.56
N ARG A 91 -4.00 14.12 -10.55
CA ARG A 91 -5.05 13.68 -11.47
C ARG A 91 -4.60 12.55 -12.39
N LYS A 92 -3.34 12.54 -12.85
CA LYS A 92 -2.77 11.44 -13.65
C LYS A 92 -2.77 10.13 -12.84
N VAL A 93 -2.30 10.17 -11.59
CA VAL A 93 -2.34 9.01 -10.69
C VAL A 93 -3.79 8.53 -10.48
N ALA A 94 -4.74 9.44 -10.22
CA ALA A 94 -6.15 9.10 -10.07
C ALA A 94 -6.75 8.47 -11.33
N ARG A 95 -6.43 8.98 -12.53
CA ARG A 95 -6.88 8.37 -13.80
C ARG A 95 -6.29 6.97 -13.99
N THR A 96 -5.03 6.75 -13.62
CA THR A 96 -4.40 5.42 -13.66
C THR A 96 -5.16 4.43 -12.77
N ILE A 97 -5.55 4.83 -11.55
CA ILE A 97 -6.37 3.99 -10.67
C ILE A 97 -7.72 3.67 -11.32
N LYS A 98 -8.36 4.64 -11.95
CA LYS A 98 -9.65 4.41 -12.64
C LYS A 98 -9.52 3.45 -13.82
N GLU A 99 -8.44 3.51 -14.59
CA GLU A 99 -8.19 2.58 -15.67
C GLU A 99 -7.90 1.16 -15.20
N ILE A 100 -7.23 1.02 -14.05
CA ILE A 100 -7.02 -0.29 -13.41
C ILE A 100 -8.35 -0.94 -13.01
N PHE A 101 -9.35 -0.15 -12.60
CA PHE A 101 -10.67 -0.63 -12.20
C PHE A 101 -11.78 -0.18 -13.17
N PRO A 102 -11.80 -0.67 -14.41
CA PRO A 102 -12.79 -0.24 -15.38
C PRO A 102 -14.20 -0.63 -14.96
N GLN A 103 -15.19 0.22 -15.30
CA GLN A 103 -16.59 -0.05 -15.00
C GLN A 103 -17.31 -0.82 -16.12
N GLU A 104 -16.62 -1.14 -17.19
CA GLU A 104 -17.14 -1.84 -18.36
C GLU A 104 -16.24 -3.02 -18.73
N GLY A 105 -16.71 -3.88 -19.60
CA GLY A 105 -15.96 -5.05 -20.06
C GLY A 105 -16.29 -6.33 -19.30
N ALA A 106 -15.42 -7.32 -19.40
CA ALA A 106 -15.61 -8.66 -18.81
C ALA A 106 -15.18 -8.71 -17.32
N ILE A 107 -15.63 -7.72 -16.54
CA ILE A 107 -15.30 -7.58 -15.13
C ILE A 107 -16.41 -8.19 -14.26
N ASP A 108 -16.01 -8.98 -13.26
CA ASP A 108 -16.88 -9.41 -12.18
C ASP A 108 -17.10 -8.22 -11.23
N ARG A 109 -18.21 -7.51 -11.47
CA ARG A 109 -18.54 -6.27 -10.77
C ARG A 109 -18.68 -6.44 -9.26
N GLU A 110 -19.16 -7.57 -8.80
CA GLU A 110 -19.34 -7.79 -7.36
C GLU A 110 -18.00 -8.04 -6.66
N LEU A 111 -17.11 -8.79 -7.27
CA LEU A 111 -15.74 -8.96 -6.75
C LEU A 111 -14.94 -7.65 -6.81
N GLN A 112 -15.04 -6.89 -7.90
CA GLN A 112 -14.39 -5.58 -8.00
C GLN A 112 -14.89 -4.62 -6.92
N LYS A 113 -16.22 -4.56 -6.71
CA LYS A 113 -16.80 -3.76 -5.62
C LYS A 113 -16.32 -4.19 -4.24
N GLU A 114 -16.08 -5.49 -4.01
CA GLU A 114 -15.55 -5.94 -2.72
C GLU A 114 -14.12 -5.44 -2.50
N ILE A 115 -13.27 -5.43 -3.54
CA ILE A 115 -11.94 -4.83 -3.48
C ILE A 115 -12.03 -3.35 -3.10
N LEU A 116 -12.83 -2.56 -3.84
CA LEU A 116 -12.99 -1.13 -3.56
C LEU A 116 -13.55 -0.89 -2.16
N ARG A 117 -14.53 -1.70 -1.73
CA ARG A 117 -15.10 -1.64 -0.38
C ARG A 117 -14.05 -1.87 0.70
N ASN A 118 -13.15 -2.83 0.50
CA ASN A 118 -12.05 -3.08 1.42
C ASN A 118 -11.06 -1.91 1.45
N MET A 119 -10.75 -1.30 0.30
CA MET A 119 -9.91 -0.11 0.26
C MET A 119 -10.49 1.07 1.05
N TYR A 120 -11.82 1.30 0.98
CA TYR A 120 -12.51 2.27 1.85
C TYR A 120 -12.45 1.88 3.32
N LYS A 121 -12.83 0.64 3.66
CA LYS A 121 -12.86 0.13 5.04
C LYS A 121 -11.52 0.28 5.76
N TYR A 122 -10.44 -0.01 5.05
CA TYR A 122 -9.09 -0.01 5.60
C TYR A 122 -8.32 1.28 5.32
N ARG A 123 -9.04 2.36 4.90
CA ARG A 123 -8.50 3.72 4.74
C ARG A 123 -7.20 3.72 3.93
N THR A 124 -7.24 3.21 2.70
CA THR A 124 -6.07 3.17 1.82
C THR A 124 -5.64 4.59 1.42
N VAL A 125 -4.38 4.93 1.71
CA VAL A 125 -3.82 6.26 1.46
C VAL A 125 -2.48 6.12 0.76
N ILE A 126 -2.28 6.85 -0.33
CA ILE A 126 -1.02 6.95 -1.07
C ILE A 126 -0.45 8.35 -0.92
N PRO A 127 0.68 8.52 -0.21
CA PRO A 127 1.40 9.77 -0.15
C PRO A 127 2.15 10.06 -1.45
N LEU A 128 2.09 11.32 -1.91
CA LEU A 128 2.81 11.81 -3.07
C LEU A 128 3.89 12.79 -2.64
N PHE A 129 5.13 12.56 -3.11
CA PHE A 129 6.30 13.37 -2.83
C PHE A 129 6.91 13.92 -4.10
N LYS A 130 7.65 15.03 -4.01
CA LYS A 130 8.38 15.61 -5.12
C LYS A 130 9.82 15.09 -5.15
N GLY A 131 10.21 14.45 -6.26
CA GLY A 131 11.55 13.87 -6.37
C GLY A 131 11.81 12.81 -5.30
N LYS A 132 13.08 12.57 -5.01
CA LYS A 132 13.53 11.55 -4.04
C LYS A 132 13.60 12.04 -2.59
N ASP A 133 13.31 13.32 -2.35
CA ASP A 133 13.30 13.88 -0.99
C ASP A 133 11.92 13.69 -0.35
N HIS A 134 11.78 12.62 0.38
CA HIS A 134 10.57 12.27 1.14
C HIS A 134 10.77 12.40 2.67
N GLY A 135 11.83 13.06 3.11
CA GLY A 135 12.06 13.35 4.52
C GLY A 135 11.01 14.31 5.12
N PHE A 136 10.83 14.21 6.41
CA PHE A 136 10.01 15.14 7.20
C PHE A 136 10.87 15.99 8.12
N ALA A 137 10.47 17.25 8.32
CA ALA A 137 11.01 18.04 9.41
C ALA A 137 10.67 17.35 10.75
N PRO A 138 11.53 17.45 11.77
CA PRO A 138 11.25 16.85 13.08
C PRO A 138 9.89 17.26 13.68
N SER A 139 9.43 18.47 13.40
CA SER A 139 8.11 18.98 13.81
C SER A 139 6.94 18.21 13.17
N ASP A 140 7.14 17.63 12.01
CA ASP A 140 6.11 16.97 11.22
C ASP A 140 6.05 15.47 11.47
N GLN A 141 7.14 14.89 12.03
CA GLN A 141 7.25 13.46 12.27
C GLN A 141 6.09 12.92 13.12
N ALA A 142 5.74 13.60 14.21
CA ALA A 142 4.62 13.17 15.05
C ALA A 142 3.25 13.22 14.34
N ALA A 143 3.08 14.13 13.39
CA ALA A 143 1.86 14.19 12.56
C ALA A 143 1.84 13.03 11.55
N TRP A 144 2.96 12.76 10.91
CA TRP A 144 3.15 11.62 10.02
C TRP A 144 2.87 10.30 10.73
N ASP A 145 3.45 10.09 11.92
CA ASP A 145 3.24 8.87 12.71
C ASP A 145 1.77 8.66 13.10
N ARG A 146 1.02 9.73 13.34
CA ARG A 146 -0.44 9.62 13.55
C ARG A 146 -1.18 9.24 12.27
N THR A 147 -0.77 9.76 11.14
CA THR A 147 -1.35 9.46 9.83
C THR A 147 -1.13 7.99 9.46
N THR A 148 0.09 7.47 9.63
CA THR A 148 0.41 6.06 9.33
C THR A 148 -0.33 5.07 10.24
N ARG A 149 -0.54 5.42 11.51
CA ARG A 149 -1.30 4.54 12.43
C ARG A 149 -2.81 4.45 12.14
N ARG A 150 -3.36 5.38 11.38
CA ARG A 150 -4.81 5.47 11.11
C ARG A 150 -5.21 5.06 9.71
N ASN A 151 -4.25 4.84 8.84
CA ASN A 151 -4.47 4.59 7.42
C ASN A 151 -3.57 3.47 6.94
N SER A 152 -4.03 2.71 5.95
CA SER A 152 -3.18 1.75 5.23
C SER A 152 -2.32 2.53 4.23
N ILE A 153 -1.05 2.72 4.59
CA ILE A 153 -0.03 3.36 3.76
C ILE A 153 1.05 2.32 3.53
N CYS A 154 1.06 1.73 2.34
CA CYS A 154 1.94 0.62 2.00
C CYS A 154 3.21 1.09 1.30
N ASP A 155 3.13 2.23 0.63
CA ASP A 155 4.23 2.85 -0.07
C ASP A 155 3.94 4.31 -0.40
N ILE A 156 4.86 4.98 -1.13
CA ILE A 156 4.77 6.37 -1.57
C ILE A 156 4.95 6.44 -3.09
N ILE A 157 4.43 7.48 -3.73
CA ILE A 157 4.69 7.78 -5.14
C ILE A 157 5.48 9.07 -5.25
N MET A 158 6.58 9.04 -6.01
CA MET A 158 7.46 10.19 -6.22
C MET A 158 7.21 10.83 -7.60
N GLU A 159 6.83 12.11 -7.63
CA GLU A 159 6.70 12.89 -8.88
C GLU A 159 8.06 13.33 -9.39
N GLY A 160 8.34 13.12 -10.68
CA GLY A 160 9.54 13.65 -11.36
C GLY A 160 10.79 12.78 -11.21
N VAL A 161 10.63 11.50 -10.91
CA VAL A 161 11.73 10.52 -10.88
C VAL A 161 11.87 9.78 -12.22
N PRO A 162 13.05 9.23 -12.54
CA PRO A 162 13.21 8.33 -13.67
C PRO A 162 12.32 7.10 -13.54
N GLY A 163 11.78 6.59 -14.66
CA GLY A 163 10.90 5.41 -14.61
C GLY A 163 9.50 5.71 -14.06
N GLN A 164 9.00 6.92 -14.23
CA GLN A 164 7.75 7.40 -13.65
C GLN A 164 6.54 6.49 -13.91
N VAL A 165 6.50 5.76 -15.02
CA VAL A 165 5.44 4.78 -15.30
C VAL A 165 5.49 3.64 -14.29
N ASN A 166 6.69 3.06 -14.10
CA ASN A 166 6.88 2.01 -13.12
C ASN A 166 6.56 2.50 -11.70
N GLU A 167 7.15 3.63 -11.31
CA GLU A 167 6.93 4.29 -10.02
C GLU A 167 5.44 4.40 -9.65
N VAL A 168 4.61 4.85 -10.60
CA VAL A 168 3.17 5.04 -10.35
C VAL A 168 2.42 3.71 -10.31
N VAL A 169 2.66 2.81 -11.25
CA VAL A 169 1.90 1.55 -11.33
C VAL A 169 2.27 0.61 -10.19
N GLU A 170 3.56 0.49 -9.87
CA GLU A 170 4.09 -0.30 -8.78
C GLU A 170 3.45 0.07 -7.45
N HIS A 171 3.53 1.34 -7.07
CA HIS A 171 3.06 1.78 -5.76
C HIS A 171 1.53 1.84 -5.65
N ILE A 172 0.78 1.97 -6.77
CA ILE A 172 -0.67 1.70 -6.77
C ILE A 172 -0.90 0.21 -6.52
N LEU A 173 -0.16 -0.68 -7.17
CA LEU A 173 -0.32 -2.12 -7.00
C LEU A 173 0.01 -2.57 -5.58
N HIS A 174 1.03 -2.02 -4.92
CA HIS A 174 1.32 -2.31 -3.51
C HIS A 174 0.09 -2.09 -2.62
N HIS A 175 -0.60 -0.97 -2.78
CA HIS A 175 -1.82 -0.69 -2.00
C HIS A 175 -3.00 -1.58 -2.38
N VAL A 176 -3.15 -1.86 -3.68
CA VAL A 176 -4.22 -2.74 -4.18
C VAL A 176 -4.02 -4.18 -3.71
N THR A 177 -2.79 -4.70 -3.77
CA THR A 177 -2.50 -6.08 -3.36
C THR A 177 -2.57 -6.24 -1.86
N ASP A 178 -1.94 -5.37 -1.09
CA ASP A 178 -1.84 -5.48 0.37
C ASP A 178 -3.16 -5.16 1.08
N VAL A 179 -4.05 -4.37 0.47
CA VAL A 179 -5.34 -4.03 1.07
C VAL A 179 -6.49 -4.64 0.28
N GLY A 180 -6.65 -4.27 -0.97
CA GLY A 180 -7.78 -4.68 -1.79
C GLY A 180 -7.86 -6.21 -1.98
N LEU A 181 -6.81 -6.79 -2.55
CA LEU A 181 -6.76 -8.23 -2.84
C LEU A 181 -6.59 -9.06 -1.57
N HIS A 182 -5.76 -8.63 -0.62
CA HIS A 182 -5.53 -9.33 0.65
C HIS A 182 -6.85 -9.64 1.38
N TYR A 183 -7.72 -8.64 1.52
CA TYR A 183 -8.99 -8.82 2.24
C TYR A 183 -10.10 -9.44 1.39
N THR A 184 -10.02 -9.34 0.07
CA THR A 184 -11.01 -9.93 -0.84
C THR A 184 -10.72 -11.39 -1.14
N PHE A 185 -9.45 -11.74 -1.29
CA PHE A 185 -8.98 -13.09 -1.64
C PHE A 185 -7.91 -13.59 -0.66
N PRO A 186 -8.22 -13.75 0.64
CA PRO A 186 -7.21 -14.05 1.65
C PRO A 186 -6.47 -15.39 1.44
N ALA A 187 -7.10 -16.37 0.80
CA ALA A 187 -6.46 -17.64 0.47
C ALA A 187 -5.52 -17.52 -0.74
N GLU A 188 -5.81 -16.60 -1.65
CA GLU A 188 -5.03 -16.34 -2.85
C GLU A 188 -3.92 -15.30 -2.59
N TRP A 189 -4.30 -14.10 -2.17
CA TRP A 189 -3.45 -12.91 -2.06
C TRP A 189 -3.13 -12.50 -0.61
N GLY A 190 -3.48 -13.34 0.37
CA GLY A 190 -3.18 -13.04 1.76
C GLY A 190 -1.69 -13.17 2.09
N ILE A 191 -1.28 -12.52 3.21
CA ILE A 191 0.10 -12.55 3.72
C ILE A 191 0.45 -13.86 4.44
N SER A 192 -0.51 -14.79 4.58
CA SER A 192 -0.27 -16.09 5.23
C SER A 192 0.74 -16.92 4.44
N ARG A 193 1.62 -17.62 5.15
CA ARG A 193 2.57 -18.59 4.56
C ARG A 193 1.90 -19.76 3.84
N THR A 194 0.57 -19.88 3.95
CA THR A 194 -0.24 -20.89 3.25
C THR A 194 -1.03 -20.31 2.07
N SER A 195 -0.94 -19.01 1.80
CA SER A 195 -1.60 -18.39 0.65
C SER A 195 -0.99 -18.86 -0.67
N LYS A 196 -1.77 -18.79 -1.75
CA LYS A 196 -1.25 -19.15 -3.08
C LYS A 196 -0.13 -18.21 -3.50
N LEU A 197 -0.23 -16.91 -3.15
CA LEU A 197 0.81 -15.91 -3.41
C LEU A 197 2.14 -16.30 -2.74
N TYR A 198 2.10 -16.66 -1.44
CA TYR A 198 3.32 -17.07 -0.74
C TYR A 198 3.94 -18.33 -1.35
N LEU A 199 3.13 -19.34 -1.68
CA LEU A 199 3.63 -20.58 -2.29
C LEU A 199 4.18 -20.36 -3.71
N ALA A 200 3.62 -19.42 -4.47
CA ALA A 200 4.14 -19.02 -5.77
C ALA A 200 5.45 -18.23 -5.65
N MET A 201 5.57 -17.37 -4.63
CA MET A 201 6.80 -16.65 -4.31
C MET A 201 7.93 -17.61 -3.96
N GLN A 202 7.68 -18.61 -3.13
CA GLN A 202 8.71 -19.63 -2.81
C GLN A 202 9.15 -20.38 -4.06
N GLU A 203 8.25 -20.74 -4.97
CA GLU A 203 8.62 -21.34 -6.26
C GLU A 203 9.58 -20.45 -7.07
N ALA A 204 9.33 -19.13 -7.10
CA ALA A 204 10.16 -18.19 -7.84
C ALA A 204 11.55 -18.01 -7.22
N ILE A 205 11.63 -17.97 -5.89
CA ILE A 205 12.90 -17.93 -5.13
C ILE A 205 13.71 -19.21 -5.38
N ASP A 206 13.10 -20.39 -5.22
CA ASP A 206 13.75 -21.69 -5.40
C ASP A 206 14.30 -21.86 -6.83
N LYS A 207 13.56 -21.36 -7.82
CA LYS A 207 13.95 -21.35 -9.23
C LYS A 207 14.91 -20.21 -9.61
N LYS A 208 15.25 -19.33 -8.66
CA LYS A 208 16.16 -18.17 -8.84
C LYS A 208 15.66 -17.15 -9.88
N TYR A 209 14.35 -17.01 -10.01
CA TYR A 209 13.73 -15.95 -10.81
C TYR A 209 13.40 -14.71 -9.98
N TYR A 210 13.39 -14.84 -8.65
CA TYR A 210 13.20 -13.78 -7.68
C TYR A 210 14.34 -13.80 -6.66
N ASP A 211 15.17 -12.73 -6.64
CA ASP A 211 16.31 -12.58 -5.73
C ASP A 211 15.92 -11.67 -4.57
N VAL A 212 15.79 -12.23 -3.39
CA VAL A 212 15.33 -11.52 -2.19
C VAL A 212 16.44 -11.07 -1.24
N ARG A 213 17.73 -11.23 -1.66
CA ARG A 213 18.88 -10.96 -0.78
C ARG A 213 19.00 -9.49 -0.37
N GLN A 214 18.46 -8.56 -1.15
CA GLN A 214 18.42 -7.14 -0.79
C GLN A 214 17.57 -6.84 0.45
N TYR A 215 16.71 -7.77 0.88
CA TYR A 215 15.86 -7.65 2.06
C TYR A 215 16.44 -8.37 3.29
N ASP A 216 17.66 -8.92 3.22
CA ASP A 216 18.26 -9.69 4.31
C ASP A 216 18.67 -8.81 5.49
N ASP A 217 18.83 -7.49 5.28
CA ASP A 217 19.15 -6.52 6.33
C ASP A 217 17.92 -6.06 7.14
N GLU A 218 16.69 -6.49 6.75
CA GLU A 218 15.48 -6.20 7.52
C GLU A 218 15.50 -6.99 8.84
N GLY A 219 15.56 -6.25 9.95
CA GLY A 219 15.78 -6.85 11.28
C GLY A 219 14.57 -7.61 11.85
N ASP A 220 13.38 -7.41 11.27
CA ASP A 220 12.14 -8.08 11.67
C ASP A 220 11.71 -9.04 10.56
N GLU A 221 11.65 -10.35 10.87
CA GLU A 221 11.31 -11.39 9.90
C GLU A 221 9.89 -11.24 9.33
N ASP A 222 8.93 -10.80 10.13
CA ASP A 222 7.55 -10.63 9.66
C ASP A 222 7.43 -9.40 8.75
N VAL A 223 8.14 -8.31 9.06
CA VAL A 223 8.25 -7.14 8.19
C VAL A 223 8.93 -7.53 6.87
N ARG A 224 10.08 -8.22 6.94
CA ARG A 224 10.79 -8.72 5.78
C ARG A 224 9.89 -9.59 4.88
N ASN A 225 9.23 -10.59 5.46
CA ASN A 225 8.34 -11.47 4.71
C ASN A 225 7.19 -10.72 4.03
N ARG A 226 6.65 -9.69 4.69
CA ARG A 226 5.59 -8.86 4.12
C ARG A 226 6.11 -8.03 2.94
N VAL A 227 7.26 -7.37 3.10
CA VAL A 227 7.85 -6.56 2.03
C VAL A 227 8.18 -7.44 0.81
N VAL A 228 8.87 -8.56 1.02
CA VAL A 228 9.19 -9.52 -0.06
C VAL A 228 7.93 -10.02 -0.77
N LEU A 229 6.83 -10.24 -0.04
CA LEU A 229 5.57 -10.70 -0.60
C LEU A 229 4.84 -9.59 -1.36
N GLN A 230 4.89 -8.35 -0.88
CA GLN A 230 4.36 -7.15 -1.54
C GLN A 230 5.02 -6.92 -2.89
N GLU A 231 6.36 -6.93 -2.92
CA GLU A 231 7.14 -6.81 -4.15
C GLU A 231 6.81 -7.94 -5.13
N TYR A 232 6.74 -9.17 -4.63
CA TYR A 232 6.41 -10.32 -5.47
C TYR A 232 5.02 -10.20 -6.11
N ALA A 233 4.03 -9.72 -5.36
CA ALA A 233 2.68 -9.51 -5.86
C ALA A 233 2.65 -8.48 -7.01
N TYR A 234 3.39 -7.38 -6.86
CA TYR A 234 3.60 -6.40 -7.92
C TYR A 234 4.25 -7.03 -9.15
N TRP A 235 5.37 -7.75 -8.98
CA TRP A 235 6.09 -8.37 -10.09
C TRP A 235 5.21 -9.29 -10.93
N ILE A 236 4.38 -10.13 -10.29
CA ILE A 236 3.46 -11.02 -11.03
C ILE A 236 2.52 -10.20 -11.91
N ILE A 237 1.83 -9.21 -11.34
CA ILE A 237 0.79 -8.46 -12.05
C ILE A 237 1.41 -7.61 -13.16
N TYR A 238 2.47 -6.88 -12.84
CA TYR A 238 3.16 -5.99 -13.76
C TYR A 238 3.75 -6.74 -14.97
N THR A 239 4.33 -7.93 -14.71
CA THR A 239 4.88 -8.82 -15.76
C THR A 239 3.75 -9.43 -16.59
N ALA A 240 2.67 -9.91 -15.96
CA ALA A 240 1.54 -10.49 -16.67
C ALA A 240 0.78 -9.48 -17.53
N TRP A 241 0.85 -8.20 -17.21
CA TRP A 241 0.34 -7.09 -18.02
C TRP A 241 1.29 -6.67 -19.16
N ASP A 242 2.43 -7.34 -19.34
CA ASP A 242 3.49 -7.01 -20.32
C ASP A 242 4.06 -5.58 -20.16
N LEU A 243 4.01 -5.03 -18.94
CA LEU A 243 4.53 -3.70 -18.63
C LEU A 243 6.02 -3.71 -18.33
N ARG A 244 6.54 -4.81 -17.74
CA ARG A 244 7.93 -4.91 -17.35
C ARG A 244 8.90 -4.75 -18.53
N GLU A 245 8.65 -5.41 -19.64
CA GLU A 245 9.51 -5.33 -20.81
C GLU A 245 9.61 -3.90 -21.38
N THR A 246 8.51 -3.16 -21.30
CA THR A 246 8.40 -1.80 -21.89
C THR A 246 8.80 -0.69 -20.91
N TYR A 247 8.39 -0.77 -19.66
CA TYR A 247 8.50 0.32 -18.68
C TYR A 247 9.22 -0.06 -17.39
N GLY A 248 9.41 -1.35 -17.12
CA GLY A 248 9.93 -1.81 -15.85
C GLY A 248 11.40 -1.49 -15.62
N PRO A 249 11.82 -1.42 -14.36
CA PRO A 249 13.22 -1.33 -14.03
C PRO A 249 13.93 -2.61 -14.50
N ARG A 250 15.18 -2.49 -14.88
CA ARG A 250 16.02 -3.63 -15.31
C ARG A 250 16.84 -4.14 -14.13
N GLU A 251 16.18 -4.40 -13.03
CA GLU A 251 16.79 -4.87 -11.81
C GLU A 251 17.01 -6.38 -11.85
N ALA A 252 18.09 -6.83 -11.22
CA ALA A 252 18.43 -8.24 -11.14
C ALA A 252 17.50 -9.03 -10.20
N GLU A 253 16.75 -8.35 -9.38
CA GLU A 253 15.80 -8.92 -8.43
C GLU A 253 14.77 -9.84 -9.09
N TRP A 254 14.20 -9.39 -10.19
CA TRP A 254 13.18 -10.14 -10.94
C TRP A 254 13.61 -10.34 -12.39
N THR A 255 13.66 -11.60 -12.85
CA THR A 255 14.22 -11.95 -14.15
C THR A 255 13.19 -12.31 -15.22
N ILE A 256 11.91 -12.37 -14.89
CA ILE A 256 10.82 -12.66 -15.83
C ILE A 256 10.38 -11.36 -16.51
N MET A 257 10.35 -11.33 -17.83
CA MET A 257 10.19 -10.11 -18.60
C MET A 257 8.74 -9.86 -19.10
N ASN A 258 7.97 -10.90 -19.36
CA ASN A 258 6.65 -10.79 -19.98
C ASN A 258 5.72 -11.94 -19.57
N ASN A 259 4.45 -11.82 -19.96
CA ASN A 259 3.40 -12.81 -19.69
C ASN A 259 3.75 -14.23 -20.15
N SER A 260 4.30 -14.36 -21.37
CA SER A 260 4.66 -15.66 -21.92
C SER A 260 5.75 -16.36 -21.10
N GLU A 261 6.76 -15.61 -20.65
CA GLU A 261 7.79 -16.12 -19.75
C GLU A 261 7.23 -16.49 -18.38
N LEU A 262 6.35 -15.65 -17.81
CA LEU A 262 5.69 -15.93 -16.54
C LEU A 262 4.95 -17.27 -16.60
N LYS A 263 4.14 -17.47 -17.64
CA LYS A 263 3.40 -18.70 -17.88
C LYS A 263 4.32 -19.92 -17.99
N ALA A 264 5.41 -19.81 -18.75
CA ALA A 264 6.31 -20.92 -19.02
C ALA A 264 7.18 -21.30 -17.83
N LYS A 265 7.67 -20.31 -17.07
CA LYS A 265 8.66 -20.48 -16.01
C LYS A 265 8.07 -20.61 -14.61
N LEU A 266 6.97 -19.88 -14.33
CA LEU A 266 6.30 -19.77 -13.03
C LEU A 266 4.80 -20.05 -13.16
N PRO A 267 4.39 -21.30 -13.43
CA PRO A 267 2.99 -21.65 -13.66
C PRO A 267 2.08 -21.33 -12.49
N ARG A 268 2.52 -21.46 -11.23
CA ARG A 268 1.69 -21.11 -10.06
C ARG A 268 1.37 -19.62 -10.02
N SER A 269 2.34 -18.76 -10.34
CA SER A 269 2.15 -17.32 -10.41
C SER A 269 1.17 -16.94 -11.52
N TYR A 270 1.35 -17.58 -12.69
CA TYR A 270 0.47 -17.35 -13.83
C TYR A 270 -0.97 -17.83 -13.53
N GLU A 271 -1.16 -18.99 -12.93
CA GLU A 271 -2.47 -19.52 -12.54
C GLU A 271 -3.15 -18.62 -11.49
N LEU A 272 -2.38 -18.10 -10.51
CA LEU A 272 -2.90 -17.16 -9.52
C LEU A 272 -3.40 -15.88 -10.19
N PHE A 273 -2.59 -15.30 -11.08
CA PHE A 273 -2.95 -14.11 -11.86
C PHE A 273 -4.22 -14.35 -12.67
N GLU A 274 -4.25 -15.38 -13.53
CA GLU A 274 -5.36 -15.68 -14.43
C GLU A 274 -6.68 -15.97 -13.70
N ALA A 275 -6.60 -16.62 -12.54
CA ALA A 275 -7.79 -16.95 -11.77
C ALA A 275 -8.44 -15.73 -11.09
N THR A 276 -7.70 -14.66 -10.88
CA THR A 276 -8.14 -13.56 -10.03
C THR A 276 -8.11 -12.20 -10.73
N ILE A 277 -6.96 -11.77 -11.25
CA ILE A 277 -6.72 -10.40 -11.68
C ILE A 277 -7.59 -9.96 -12.87
N PRO A 278 -7.66 -10.70 -14.00
CA PRO A 278 -8.47 -10.26 -15.15
C PRO A 278 -9.96 -10.13 -14.85
N ARG A 279 -10.44 -10.74 -13.78
CA ARG A 279 -11.83 -10.65 -13.34
C ARG A 279 -12.16 -9.33 -12.66
N VAL A 280 -11.19 -8.62 -12.13
CA VAL A 280 -11.42 -7.47 -11.23
C VAL A 280 -10.68 -6.22 -11.66
N MET A 281 -9.58 -6.34 -12.40
CA MET A 281 -8.77 -5.20 -12.84
C MET A 281 -8.00 -5.52 -14.13
N VAL A 282 -7.58 -4.47 -14.84
CA VAL A 282 -6.84 -4.55 -16.09
C VAL A 282 -5.60 -3.64 -16.07
N ALA A 283 -4.67 -3.87 -16.98
CA ALA A 283 -3.54 -2.97 -17.19
C ALA A 283 -4.03 -1.57 -17.59
N PRO A 284 -3.42 -0.49 -17.07
CA PRO A 284 -3.66 0.85 -17.60
C PRO A 284 -3.32 0.92 -19.09
N SER A 285 -4.06 1.76 -19.83
CA SER A 285 -3.86 1.91 -21.26
C SER A 285 -2.48 2.51 -21.59
N ARG A 286 -1.91 2.11 -22.73
CA ARG A 286 -0.64 2.69 -23.18
C ARG A 286 -0.68 4.23 -23.33
N PRO A 287 -1.74 4.85 -23.89
CA PRO A 287 -1.85 6.31 -23.90
C PRO A 287 -1.77 6.94 -22.51
N MET A 288 -2.46 6.36 -21.50
CA MET A 288 -2.37 6.84 -20.11
C MET A 288 -0.95 6.78 -19.57
N LEU A 289 -0.27 5.65 -19.79
CA LEU A 289 1.10 5.47 -19.31
C LEU A 289 2.09 6.42 -20.00
N GLN A 290 1.89 6.74 -21.29
CA GLN A 290 2.71 7.69 -22.03
C GLN A 290 2.64 9.12 -21.47
N GLU A 291 1.53 9.52 -20.84
CA GLU A 291 1.43 10.84 -20.19
C GLU A 291 2.48 11.05 -19.08
N PHE A 292 3.04 9.97 -18.52
CA PHE A 292 4.14 10.06 -17.54
C PHE A 292 5.53 10.17 -18.17
N THR A 293 5.68 9.81 -19.45
CA THR A 293 6.99 9.86 -20.16
C THR A 293 7.23 11.20 -20.83
N GLU A 294 6.18 11.91 -21.27
CA GLU A 294 6.30 13.18 -22.02
C GLU A 294 6.84 14.33 -21.17
N ASN A 295 6.54 14.36 -19.87
CA ASN A 295 7.04 15.39 -18.96
C ASN A 295 8.54 15.25 -18.63
N SER A 296 9.13 14.07 -18.83
CA SER A 296 10.56 13.84 -18.62
C SER A 296 11.44 14.46 -19.70
N SER A 297 10.89 14.75 -20.89
CA SER A 297 11.62 15.34 -22.03
C SER A 297 11.64 16.87 -22.02
N ASN A 298 10.65 17.50 -21.39
CA ASN A 298 10.56 18.96 -21.32
C ASN A 298 11.46 19.61 -20.25
N SER A 299 11.98 18.85 -19.29
CA SER A 299 12.90 19.37 -18.25
C SER A 299 14.37 19.45 -18.70
N LYS A 300 14.73 18.93 -19.89
CA LYS A 300 16.10 18.97 -20.43
C LYS A 300 16.39 20.15 -21.37
N GLY A 301 15.47 21.09 -21.52
CA GLY A 301 15.56 22.18 -22.47
C GLY A 301 15.77 23.58 -21.86
N ILE A 302 16.07 23.70 -20.58
CA ILE A 302 16.38 24.97 -19.91
C ILE A 302 17.66 24.78 -19.10
N GLU A 303 18.80 24.81 -19.77
CA GLU A 303 20.11 25.17 -19.24
C GLU A 303 20.66 26.34 -20.05
#